data_05a5fe7bc4da410dce4c96a0453e0498
#
_entry.id   05a5fe7bc4da410dce4c96a0453e0498
#
_cell.length_a   1.000
_cell.length_b   1.000
_cell.length_c   1.000
_cell.angle_alpha   90.00
_cell.angle_beta   90.00
_cell.angle_gamma   90.00
#
_symmetry.space_group_name_H-M   'P 1'
#
loop_
_entity.id
_entity.type
_entity.pdbx_description
1 polymer ?
#
loop_
_entity_poly.entity_id
_entity_poly.type
_entity_poly.pdbx_seq_one_letter_code
_entity_poly.pdbx_strand_id
1 'polypeptide(L)'
;MLRGPQSTLYGRNTMAGVVNIHTLSPVRFQGWKLSASFAAPFQTRLSAGYYTMMSPQLGMSVNALYTHTTGDRRNSYNNSRIGSENAGTLRWKTVWTPRSNFTLENTAALQLNEQNGYPYEYVDTRRISYNDTCYYHRFAVTDGLTVNWLPNEQVSITGISSFQYLKDDLTLDNDFLPDSYFTLSQRRHEWIVTQDILARGNVADNTYQWLGGVFGYYRSSHTDAPVTFLDDGISHLIEENANKYFPTYPMIWDERTFPLSCRFDTPMHGAAVYHQSTLNLGDWSLSAGLRLDYEHPSISYDNSCRTSYTIYDLSSAGQPSVYDRCNVDISERGHLSKSYIQLLPKFTISYRLPSGLGNLYANVAKGYKAGGFNTQMFSDVLQQKLMSLVGIAELYDIDEIISYKPEWSWNYEVGAHIDIPQARITADIAAFWIDCYDQQLTVFPNGNTTGRLMANAGHTRSLGFEASLSWRITDRWRWDVSYGMTDARFRRFDNGISDFKGRHVPYAPCNTLWTNLRYQYPVRKGGIKSLECNINTRGIGDIYWDDANEYRQPFYLVPGASVILRGDAGWEAEAWCTNFTDTDYDVFSFVSIGHRFVQKGPGIRGGITLRLTID
;
A
#
# COMPACT_ATOMS: atom_id res chain seq x y z
N MET A 1 10.55 7.71 10.19
CA MET A 1 9.26 7.01 10.26
C MET A 1 8.61 7.36 11.58
N LEU A 2 7.34 7.78 11.56
CA LEU A 2 6.52 8.02 12.75
C LEU A 2 5.62 6.80 12.93
N ARG A 3 5.70 6.14 14.07
CA ARG A 3 4.92 4.96 14.41
C ARG A 3 3.61 5.35 15.09
N GLY A 4 2.61 4.48 15.03
CA GLY A 4 1.28 4.71 15.58
C GLY A 4 0.48 5.82 14.86
N PRO A 5 -0.77 6.06 15.26
CA PRO A 5 -1.64 7.02 14.59
C PRO A 5 -1.08 8.45 14.61
N GLN A 6 -1.01 9.03 13.44
CA GLN A 6 -0.55 10.41 13.23
C GLN A 6 -1.66 11.30 12.64
N SER A 7 -2.93 10.88 12.78
CA SER A 7 -4.06 11.53 12.11
C SER A 7 -4.29 12.97 12.56
N THR A 8 -3.89 13.35 13.78
CA THR A 8 -4.02 14.74 14.26
C THR A 8 -3.23 15.74 13.41
N LEU A 9 -2.05 15.39 12.90
CA LEU A 9 -1.25 16.29 12.05
C LEU A 9 -1.35 15.94 10.56
N TYR A 10 -1.42 14.65 10.21
CA TYR A 10 -1.37 14.19 8.82
C TYR A 10 -2.73 13.78 8.25
N GLY A 11 -3.80 13.79 9.08
CA GLY A 11 -5.17 13.52 8.66
C GLY A 11 -5.45 12.05 8.37
N ARG A 12 -6.33 11.82 7.39
CA ARG A 12 -6.85 10.50 7.02
C ARG A 12 -5.77 9.50 6.63
N ASN A 13 -6.10 8.22 6.77
CA ASN A 13 -5.28 7.07 6.33
C ASN A 13 -3.88 6.99 6.99
N THR A 14 -3.72 7.56 8.19
CA THR A 14 -2.46 7.56 8.94
C THR A 14 -2.57 6.82 10.28
N MET A 15 -3.41 5.77 10.33
CA MET A 15 -3.67 4.96 11.53
C MET A 15 -2.46 4.13 11.96
N ALA A 16 -1.71 3.57 11.01
CA ALA A 16 -0.54 2.72 11.29
C ALA A 16 0.75 3.52 11.49
N GLY A 17 0.86 4.69 10.87
CA GLY A 17 2.04 5.55 10.93
C GLY A 17 2.30 6.32 9.65
N VAL A 18 3.41 7.06 9.63
CA VAL A 18 3.84 7.89 8.49
C VAL A 18 5.30 7.64 8.17
N VAL A 19 5.60 7.41 6.89
CA VAL A 19 6.97 7.39 6.36
C VAL A 19 7.21 8.69 5.62
N ASN A 20 8.09 9.53 6.14
CA ASN A 20 8.50 10.77 5.51
C ASN A 20 9.87 10.59 4.84
N ILE A 21 9.97 10.89 3.54
CA ILE A 21 11.18 10.72 2.74
C ILE A 21 11.68 12.11 2.32
N HIS A 22 12.86 12.47 2.82
CA HIS A 22 13.55 13.69 2.42
C HIS A 22 14.59 13.37 1.34
N THR A 23 14.44 13.98 0.18
CA THR A 23 15.42 13.88 -0.89
C THR A 23 16.60 14.81 -0.64
N LEU A 24 17.77 14.46 -1.19
CA LEU A 24 18.97 15.28 -1.07
C LEU A 24 18.71 16.69 -1.64
N SER A 25 19.16 17.70 -0.92
CA SER A 25 19.00 19.10 -1.32
C SER A 25 20.18 19.55 -2.18
N PRO A 26 19.95 20.21 -3.34
CA PRO A 26 21.01 20.78 -4.16
C PRO A 26 21.76 21.93 -3.49
N VAL A 27 21.23 22.51 -2.41
CA VAL A 27 21.90 23.53 -1.60
C VAL A 27 22.97 22.91 -0.69
N ARG A 28 22.77 21.65 -0.24
CA ARG A 28 23.68 20.95 0.69
C ARG A 28 24.68 20.05 -0.01
N PHE A 29 24.39 19.64 -1.25
CA PHE A 29 25.23 18.77 -2.05
C PHE A 29 25.24 19.28 -3.50
N GLN A 30 26.41 19.41 -4.10
CA GLN A 30 26.63 19.68 -5.52
C GLN A 30 27.46 18.53 -6.11
N GLY A 31 27.28 18.27 -7.40
CA GLY A 31 28.01 17.21 -8.09
C GLY A 31 27.12 16.07 -8.62
N TRP A 32 27.71 14.93 -8.88
CA TRP A 32 27.05 13.75 -9.45
C TRP A 32 26.94 12.61 -8.46
N LYS A 33 25.81 11.91 -8.51
CA LYS A 33 25.62 10.60 -7.90
C LYS A 33 25.17 9.60 -8.96
N LEU A 34 26.01 8.61 -9.20
CA LEU A 34 25.78 7.57 -10.20
C LEU A 34 25.69 6.21 -9.50
N SER A 35 24.80 5.34 -9.95
CA SER A 35 24.74 3.97 -9.45
C SER A 35 24.30 3.02 -10.56
N ALA A 36 24.97 1.86 -10.64
CA ALA A 36 24.59 0.76 -11.51
C ALA A 36 24.58 -0.54 -10.68
N SER A 37 23.48 -1.28 -10.73
CA SER A 37 23.31 -2.55 -10.03
C SER A 37 22.84 -3.61 -11.01
N PHE A 38 23.49 -4.78 -10.95
CA PHE A 38 23.17 -5.95 -11.75
C PHE A 38 23.00 -7.16 -10.83
N ALA A 39 21.94 -7.91 -11.00
CA ALA A 39 21.63 -9.07 -10.18
C ALA A 39 21.18 -10.28 -10.99
N ALA A 40 21.33 -11.47 -10.40
CA ALA A 40 20.78 -12.72 -10.90
C ALA A 40 19.66 -13.20 -9.96
N PRO A 41 18.48 -13.66 -10.47
CA PRO A 41 18.07 -13.63 -11.88
C PRO A 41 17.97 -12.17 -12.39
N PHE A 42 18.05 -11.98 -13.68
CA PHE A 42 18.33 -10.68 -14.33
C PHE A 42 17.49 -9.52 -13.80
N GLN A 43 18.14 -8.66 -13.04
CA GLN A 43 17.65 -7.35 -12.65
C GLN A 43 18.75 -6.31 -12.89
N THR A 44 18.41 -5.23 -13.57
CA THR A 44 19.28 -4.08 -13.79
C THR A 44 18.64 -2.85 -13.16
N ARG A 45 19.43 -2.09 -12.41
CA ARG A 45 19.01 -0.81 -11.85
C ARG A 45 20.07 0.25 -12.09
N LEU A 46 19.72 1.31 -12.81
CA LEU A 46 20.60 2.42 -13.14
C LEU A 46 20.04 3.70 -12.54
N SER A 47 20.88 4.49 -11.88
CA SER A 47 20.48 5.82 -11.43
C SER A 47 21.57 6.85 -11.66
N ALA A 48 21.14 8.07 -11.99
CA ALA A 48 22.00 9.22 -12.13
C ALA A 48 21.33 10.45 -11.51
N GLY A 49 22.06 11.19 -10.70
CA GLY A 49 21.62 12.45 -10.10
C GLY A 49 22.68 13.54 -10.28
N TYR A 50 22.25 14.70 -10.75
CA TYR A 50 23.08 15.89 -10.83
C TYR A 50 22.50 16.99 -9.97
N TYR A 51 23.36 17.64 -9.20
CA TYR A 51 23.00 18.67 -8.22
C TYR A 51 23.90 19.87 -8.41
N THR A 52 23.34 21.07 -8.46
CA THR A 52 24.12 22.29 -8.69
C THR A 52 23.47 23.52 -8.06
N MET A 53 24.29 24.50 -7.74
CA MET A 53 23.86 25.87 -7.48
C MET A 53 23.94 26.68 -8.77
N MET A 54 22.80 27.12 -9.28
CA MET A 54 22.70 28.01 -10.45
C MET A 54 23.05 29.45 -10.07
N SER A 55 22.81 29.83 -8.83
CA SER A 55 23.21 31.09 -8.21
C SER A 55 23.38 30.89 -6.70
N PRO A 56 23.92 31.84 -5.93
CA PRO A 56 24.01 31.74 -4.47
C PRO A 56 22.68 31.49 -3.77
N GLN A 57 21.56 31.76 -4.44
CA GLN A 57 20.21 31.66 -3.92
C GLN A 57 19.37 30.54 -4.54
N LEU A 58 19.83 29.92 -5.65
CA LEU A 58 19.07 28.96 -6.43
C LEU A 58 19.83 27.67 -6.63
N GLY A 59 19.39 26.61 -5.97
CA GLY A 59 19.89 25.26 -6.18
C GLY A 59 18.91 24.42 -7.00
N MET A 60 19.45 23.57 -7.90
CA MET A 60 18.67 22.68 -8.75
C MET A 60 19.26 21.27 -8.76
N SER A 61 18.42 20.26 -8.86
CA SER A 61 18.87 18.90 -9.14
C SER A 61 17.93 18.16 -10.07
N VAL A 62 18.50 17.24 -10.86
CA VAL A 62 17.79 16.29 -11.71
C VAL A 62 18.26 14.89 -11.36
N ASN A 63 17.32 13.98 -11.14
CA ASN A 63 17.61 12.59 -10.80
C ASN A 63 16.81 11.67 -11.70
N ALA A 64 17.45 10.70 -12.33
CA ALA A 64 16.83 9.66 -13.13
C ALA A 64 17.09 8.29 -12.51
N LEU A 65 16.10 7.43 -12.55
CA LEU A 65 16.17 6.03 -12.14
C LEU A 65 15.53 5.18 -13.23
N TYR A 66 16.20 4.10 -13.62
CA TYR A 66 15.64 3.05 -14.46
C TYR A 66 15.83 1.69 -13.77
N THR A 67 14.78 0.87 -13.79
CA THR A 67 14.81 -0.50 -13.29
C THR A 67 14.23 -1.42 -14.35
N HIS A 68 14.95 -2.50 -14.65
CA HIS A 68 14.50 -3.58 -15.52
C HIS A 68 14.62 -4.91 -14.81
N THR A 69 13.56 -5.74 -14.89
CA THR A 69 13.56 -7.12 -14.41
C THR A 69 12.93 -8.01 -15.46
N THR A 70 13.55 -9.17 -15.73
CA THR A 70 13.01 -10.11 -16.73
C THR A 70 11.95 -11.05 -16.16
N GLY A 71 11.70 -10.99 -14.83
CA GLY A 71 10.89 -11.98 -14.11
C GLY A 71 11.63 -13.29 -13.90
N ASP A 72 11.32 -13.96 -12.80
CA ASP A 72 11.94 -15.22 -12.36
C ASP A 72 10.99 -16.41 -12.43
N ARG A 73 9.74 -16.19 -12.76
CA ARG A 73 8.68 -17.22 -12.86
C ARG A 73 8.30 -17.47 -14.31
N ARG A 74 7.69 -18.62 -14.55
CA ARG A 74 7.16 -18.99 -15.86
C ARG A 74 5.70 -19.43 -15.75
N ASN A 75 4.89 -18.96 -16.69
CA ASN A 75 3.56 -19.49 -16.93
C ASN A 75 3.69 -20.83 -17.66
N SER A 76 3.20 -21.91 -17.06
CA SER A 76 3.28 -23.25 -17.63
C SER A 76 2.31 -23.48 -18.81
N TYR A 77 1.28 -22.62 -18.95
CA TYR A 77 0.33 -22.67 -20.06
C TYR A 77 0.98 -22.29 -21.39
N ASN A 78 1.67 -21.15 -21.45
CA ASN A 78 2.24 -20.59 -22.67
C ASN A 78 3.76 -20.42 -22.64
N ASN A 79 4.44 -20.91 -21.59
CA ASN A 79 5.88 -20.81 -21.35
C ASN A 79 6.42 -19.36 -21.29
N SER A 80 5.57 -18.34 -21.15
CA SER A 80 6.00 -16.94 -21.02
C SER A 80 6.68 -16.68 -19.67
N ARG A 81 7.56 -15.69 -19.61
CA ARG A 81 8.12 -15.20 -18.34
C ARG A 81 7.13 -14.27 -17.67
N ILE A 82 6.99 -14.40 -16.34
CA ILE A 82 6.09 -13.64 -15.51
C ILE A 82 6.88 -12.80 -14.52
N GLY A 83 6.34 -11.61 -14.19
CA GLY A 83 6.97 -10.68 -13.28
C GLY A 83 8.08 -9.85 -13.93
N SER A 84 8.06 -9.73 -15.26
CA SER A 84 8.92 -8.74 -15.92
C SER A 84 8.42 -7.33 -15.62
N GLU A 85 9.35 -6.41 -15.41
CA GLU A 85 9.07 -5.02 -15.11
C GLU A 85 10.05 -4.08 -15.79
N ASN A 86 9.54 -3.00 -16.37
CA ASN A 86 10.28 -1.82 -16.77
C ASN A 86 9.75 -0.62 -16.02
N ALA A 87 10.58 0.02 -15.20
CA ALA A 87 10.20 1.20 -14.46
C ALA A 87 11.21 2.34 -14.65
N GLY A 88 10.69 3.54 -14.90
CA GLY A 88 11.45 4.76 -15.04
C GLY A 88 10.94 5.86 -14.11
N THR A 89 11.85 6.61 -13.51
CA THR A 89 11.51 7.80 -12.72
C THR A 89 12.46 8.94 -13.08
N LEU A 90 11.90 10.10 -13.38
CA LEU A 90 12.64 11.35 -13.51
C LEU A 90 12.14 12.31 -12.42
N ARG A 91 13.06 12.86 -11.63
CA ARG A 91 12.73 13.84 -10.59
C ARG A 91 13.55 15.10 -10.77
N TRP A 92 12.85 16.22 -10.72
CA TRP A 92 13.42 17.57 -10.70
C TRP A 92 13.16 18.20 -9.33
N LYS A 93 14.19 18.83 -8.73
CA LYS A 93 14.04 19.59 -7.49
C LYS A 93 14.69 20.95 -7.64
N THR A 94 13.98 22.00 -7.21
CA THR A 94 14.45 23.37 -7.17
C THR A 94 14.32 23.89 -5.74
N VAL A 95 15.34 24.52 -5.23
CA VAL A 95 15.33 25.23 -3.93
C VAL A 95 15.77 26.66 -4.18
N TRP A 96 14.88 27.59 -3.92
CA TRP A 96 15.14 29.03 -4.07
C TRP A 96 15.00 29.75 -2.75
N THR A 97 16.09 30.42 -2.32
CA THR A 97 16.18 31.15 -1.06
C THR A 97 16.58 32.59 -1.34
N PRO A 98 15.65 33.44 -1.83
CA PRO A 98 15.95 34.84 -2.20
C PRO A 98 16.34 35.71 -1.01
N ARG A 99 15.86 35.30 0.18
CA ARG A 99 16.16 35.97 1.46
C ARG A 99 16.33 34.91 2.55
N SER A 100 17.06 35.25 3.62
CA SER A 100 17.30 34.32 4.74
C SER A 100 16.03 33.84 5.46
N ASN A 101 14.95 34.61 5.36
CA ASN A 101 13.66 34.31 5.99
C ASN A 101 12.62 33.74 5.02
N PHE A 102 12.99 33.43 3.77
CA PHE A 102 12.05 32.91 2.77
C PHE A 102 12.71 31.82 1.93
N THR A 103 12.07 30.64 1.86
CA THR A 103 12.51 29.52 1.04
C THR A 103 11.33 28.94 0.27
N LEU A 104 11.55 28.71 -1.01
CA LEU A 104 10.64 27.98 -1.89
C LEU A 104 11.34 26.71 -2.35
N GLU A 105 10.70 25.57 -2.12
CA GLU A 105 11.14 24.25 -2.61
C GLU A 105 10.06 23.66 -3.51
N ASN A 106 10.42 23.36 -4.76
CA ASN A 106 9.56 22.62 -5.66
C ASN A 106 10.21 21.26 -5.99
N THR A 107 9.40 20.21 -6.02
CA THR A 107 9.82 18.86 -6.42
C THR A 107 8.77 18.28 -7.36
N ALA A 108 9.15 18.13 -8.63
CA ALA A 108 8.35 17.46 -9.65
C ALA A 108 8.92 16.07 -9.95
N ALA A 109 8.07 15.09 -10.21
CA ALA A 109 8.48 13.77 -10.63
C ALA A 109 7.53 13.19 -11.69
N LEU A 110 8.14 12.48 -12.65
CA LEU A 110 7.46 11.68 -13.67
C LEU A 110 7.83 10.22 -13.44
N GLN A 111 6.84 9.33 -13.47
CA GLN A 111 7.01 7.90 -13.26
C GLN A 111 6.33 7.11 -14.38
N LEU A 112 7.02 6.10 -14.89
CA LEU A 112 6.52 5.11 -15.83
C LEU A 112 6.75 3.73 -15.22
N ASN A 113 5.77 2.84 -15.32
CA ASN A 113 5.90 1.46 -14.91
C ASN A 113 5.11 0.57 -15.86
N GLU A 114 5.75 -0.49 -16.34
CA GLU A 114 5.16 -1.54 -17.17
C GLU A 114 5.50 -2.89 -16.55
N GLN A 115 4.50 -3.64 -16.13
CA GLN A 115 4.62 -4.97 -15.54
C GLN A 115 3.82 -5.99 -16.32
N ASN A 116 4.38 -7.19 -16.50
CA ASN A 116 3.72 -8.31 -17.17
C ASN A 116 3.48 -9.47 -16.21
N GLY A 117 2.22 -9.91 -16.18
CA GLY A 117 1.78 -11.10 -15.48
C GLY A 117 1.77 -10.99 -13.97
N TYR A 118 1.09 -11.91 -13.35
CA TYR A 118 0.97 -12.03 -11.90
C TYR A 118 1.51 -13.38 -11.46
N PRO A 119 2.43 -13.45 -10.49
CA PRO A 119 3.10 -14.68 -10.10
C PRO A 119 2.29 -15.47 -9.06
N TYR A 120 1.00 -15.72 -9.34
CA TYR A 120 0.12 -16.51 -8.48
C TYR A 120 0.16 -17.97 -8.88
N GLU A 121 0.67 -18.81 -8.00
CA GLU A 121 0.81 -20.25 -8.15
C GLU A 121 -0.42 -20.94 -7.56
N TYR A 122 -1.06 -21.81 -8.32
CA TYR A 122 -2.14 -22.65 -7.83
C TYR A 122 -1.56 -23.73 -6.91
N VAL A 123 -2.05 -23.79 -5.66
CA VAL A 123 -1.43 -24.58 -4.58
C VAL A 123 -1.41 -26.08 -4.91
N ASP A 124 -2.47 -26.62 -5.49
CA ASP A 124 -2.59 -28.06 -5.75
C ASP A 124 -1.64 -28.54 -6.85
N THR A 125 -1.44 -27.71 -7.89
CA THR A 125 -0.55 -28.04 -9.00
C THR A 125 0.87 -27.52 -8.83
N ARG A 126 1.08 -26.54 -7.94
CA ARG A 126 2.32 -25.79 -7.76
C ARG A 126 2.80 -25.15 -9.07
N ARG A 127 1.86 -24.64 -9.86
CA ARG A 127 2.14 -24.02 -11.16
C ARG A 127 1.36 -22.72 -11.31
N ILE A 128 1.93 -21.85 -12.12
CA ILE A 128 1.26 -20.68 -12.66
C ILE A 128 0.82 -21.09 -14.06
N SER A 129 -0.48 -21.05 -14.36
CA SER A 129 -1.04 -21.66 -15.59
C SER A 129 -2.21 -20.90 -16.20
N TYR A 130 -2.38 -19.62 -15.86
CA TYR A 130 -3.45 -18.82 -16.45
C TYR A 130 -3.28 -18.67 -17.98
N ASN A 131 -4.41 -18.61 -18.70
CA ASN A 131 -4.46 -18.60 -20.16
C ASN A 131 -4.52 -17.17 -20.75
N ASP A 132 -5.09 -16.21 -20.03
CA ASP A 132 -5.32 -14.85 -20.52
C ASP A 132 -4.16 -13.89 -20.25
N THR A 133 -4.15 -12.80 -20.99
CA THR A 133 -3.09 -11.79 -20.85
C THR A 133 -3.24 -10.98 -19.57
N CYS A 134 -2.16 -10.90 -18.79
CA CYS A 134 -2.10 -10.10 -17.57
C CYS A 134 -1.01 -9.04 -17.68
N TYR A 135 -1.35 -7.79 -17.35
CA TYR A 135 -0.37 -6.68 -17.29
C TYR A 135 -0.85 -5.56 -16.36
N TYR A 136 0.10 -4.71 -15.96
CA TYR A 136 -0.18 -3.45 -15.28
C TYR A 136 0.75 -2.35 -15.80
N HIS A 137 0.17 -1.30 -16.34
CA HIS A 137 0.87 -0.13 -16.85
C HIS A 137 0.46 1.10 -16.04
N ARG A 138 1.44 1.93 -15.68
CA ARG A 138 1.22 3.17 -14.95
C ARG A 138 2.04 4.32 -15.51
N PHE A 139 1.39 5.44 -15.66
CA PHE A 139 2.00 6.75 -15.83
C PHE A 139 1.56 7.67 -14.70
N ALA A 140 2.52 8.33 -14.03
CA ALA A 140 2.19 9.29 -12.99
C ALA A 140 3.06 10.54 -13.08
N VAL A 141 2.44 11.69 -12.83
CA VAL A 141 3.12 12.98 -12.63
C VAL A 141 2.76 13.48 -11.25
N THR A 142 3.76 13.90 -10.49
CA THR A 142 3.57 14.51 -9.18
C THR A 142 4.35 15.82 -9.12
N ASP A 143 3.76 16.84 -8.49
CA ASP A 143 4.42 18.10 -8.19
C ASP A 143 4.11 18.51 -6.76
N GLY A 144 5.10 18.99 -6.04
CA GLY A 144 4.98 19.48 -4.68
C GLY A 144 5.74 20.81 -4.51
N LEU A 145 5.02 21.84 -4.14
CA LEU A 145 5.56 23.16 -3.86
C LEU A 145 5.45 23.43 -2.36
N THR A 146 6.60 23.66 -1.71
CA THR A 146 6.66 24.07 -0.31
C THR A 146 7.21 25.49 -0.22
N VAL A 147 6.48 26.37 0.44
CA VAL A 147 6.89 27.75 0.75
C VAL A 147 7.07 27.85 2.26
N ASN A 148 8.28 28.22 2.71
CA ASN A 148 8.56 28.50 4.11
C ASN A 148 8.87 29.98 4.26
N TRP A 149 8.14 30.65 5.12
CA TRP A 149 8.34 32.05 5.47
C TRP A 149 8.48 32.21 6.98
N LEU A 150 9.53 32.94 7.39
CA LEU A 150 9.82 33.28 8.76
C LEU A 150 9.55 34.80 8.94
N PRO A 151 8.32 35.23 9.29
CA PRO A 151 8.02 36.63 9.48
C PRO A 151 8.82 37.24 10.63
N ASN A 152 9.16 36.45 11.64
CA ASN A 152 10.07 36.78 12.73
C ASN A 152 10.77 35.52 13.27
N GLU A 153 11.63 35.65 14.28
CA GLU A 153 12.39 34.53 14.85
C GLU A 153 11.51 33.49 15.60
N GLN A 154 10.31 33.90 16.03
CA GLN A 154 9.42 33.07 16.84
C GLN A 154 8.35 32.36 16.05
N VAL A 155 8.04 32.81 14.84
CA VAL A 155 6.93 32.29 14.02
C VAL A 155 7.43 31.85 12.66
N SER A 156 7.00 30.67 12.22
CA SER A 156 7.18 30.21 10.84
C SER A 156 5.83 29.86 10.23
N ILE A 157 5.66 30.22 8.96
CA ILE A 157 4.50 29.88 8.15
C ILE A 157 4.96 29.00 7.01
N THR A 158 4.32 27.84 6.85
CA THR A 158 4.62 26.90 5.77
C THR A 158 3.35 26.67 4.95
N GLY A 159 3.45 26.89 3.65
CA GLY A 159 2.43 26.49 2.67
C GLY A 159 2.92 25.31 1.86
N ILE A 160 2.09 24.27 1.73
CA ILE A 160 2.40 23.07 0.94
C ILE A 160 1.26 22.86 -0.05
N SER A 161 1.57 22.99 -1.35
CA SER A 161 0.65 22.67 -2.44
C SER A 161 1.12 21.42 -3.14
N SER A 162 0.24 20.49 -3.45
CA SER A 162 0.60 19.35 -4.27
C SER A 162 -0.40 19.08 -5.38
N PHE A 163 0.11 18.55 -6.47
CA PHE A 163 -0.66 18.04 -7.61
C PHE A 163 -0.16 16.64 -7.95
N GLN A 164 -1.10 15.75 -8.22
CA GLN A 164 -0.81 14.42 -8.75
C GLN A 164 -1.77 14.12 -9.89
N TYR A 165 -1.22 13.57 -10.97
CA TYR A 165 -1.97 12.94 -12.05
C TYR A 165 -1.53 11.48 -12.16
N LEU A 166 -2.48 10.57 -12.27
CA LEU A 166 -2.26 9.13 -12.43
C LEU A 166 -3.11 8.63 -13.60
N LYS A 167 -2.48 7.87 -14.48
CA LYS A 167 -3.15 7.02 -15.46
C LYS A 167 -2.64 5.60 -15.27
N ASP A 168 -3.53 4.66 -15.02
CA ASP A 168 -3.17 3.24 -14.98
C ASP A 168 -4.10 2.39 -15.86
N ASP A 169 -3.56 1.28 -16.35
CA ASP A 169 -4.23 0.28 -17.16
C ASP A 169 -3.81 -1.10 -16.65
N LEU A 170 -4.79 -1.85 -16.19
CA LEU A 170 -4.66 -3.19 -15.62
C LEU A 170 -5.50 -4.15 -16.45
N THR A 171 -4.93 -5.30 -16.81
CA THR A 171 -5.69 -6.45 -17.28
C THR A 171 -5.28 -7.67 -16.46
N LEU A 172 -6.25 -8.43 -16.02
CA LEU A 172 -6.10 -9.55 -15.12
C LEU A 172 -6.96 -10.70 -15.62
N ASP A 173 -6.34 -11.86 -15.76
CA ASP A 173 -7.02 -13.16 -15.75
C ASP A 173 -7.47 -13.40 -14.31
N ASN A 174 -8.76 -13.32 -14.05
CA ASN A 174 -9.26 -13.22 -12.68
C ASN A 174 -9.52 -14.59 -12.04
N ASP A 175 -9.49 -15.68 -12.81
CA ASP A 175 -9.55 -17.05 -12.28
C ASP A 175 -8.16 -17.65 -12.03
N PHE A 176 -7.11 -17.16 -12.71
CA PHE A 176 -5.71 -17.61 -12.63
C PHE A 176 -5.50 -19.06 -13.04
N LEU A 177 -6.43 -19.63 -13.82
CA LEU A 177 -6.46 -21.02 -14.27
C LEU A 177 -6.21 -21.11 -15.79
N PRO A 178 -6.01 -22.31 -16.35
CA PRO A 178 -5.99 -22.50 -17.81
C PRO A 178 -7.40 -22.48 -18.45
N ASP A 179 -8.44 -22.40 -17.64
CA ASP A 179 -9.85 -22.32 -18.06
C ASP A 179 -10.23 -20.87 -18.39
N SER A 180 -11.25 -20.69 -19.23
CA SER A 180 -11.66 -19.35 -19.69
C SER A 180 -12.91 -18.87 -18.97
N TYR A 181 -12.75 -18.44 -17.69
CA TYR A 181 -13.90 -17.96 -16.90
C TYR A 181 -14.21 -16.50 -17.17
N PHE A 182 -13.31 -15.59 -16.80
CA PHE A 182 -13.49 -14.15 -17.02
C PHE A 182 -12.22 -13.35 -16.84
N THR A 183 -12.13 -12.28 -17.61
CA THR A 183 -11.07 -11.27 -17.48
C THR A 183 -11.59 -9.99 -16.89
N LEU A 184 -10.78 -9.32 -16.09
CA LEU A 184 -11.00 -7.96 -15.58
C LEU A 184 -10.02 -7.01 -16.25
N SER A 185 -10.54 -5.95 -16.87
CA SER A 185 -9.72 -4.81 -17.27
C SER A 185 -10.10 -3.59 -16.43
N GLN A 186 -9.14 -2.76 -16.06
CA GLN A 186 -9.40 -1.51 -15.37
C GLN A 186 -8.51 -0.42 -15.94
N ARG A 187 -9.12 0.64 -16.46
CA ARG A 187 -8.45 1.86 -16.92
C ARG A 187 -8.88 3.01 -16.03
N ARG A 188 -7.92 3.64 -15.37
CA ARG A 188 -8.19 4.73 -14.44
C ARG A 188 -7.40 5.98 -14.81
N HIS A 189 -8.08 7.11 -14.71
CA HIS A 189 -7.51 8.45 -14.79
C HIS A 189 -7.88 9.18 -13.49
N GLU A 190 -6.86 9.60 -12.76
CA GLU A 190 -7.06 10.27 -11.47
C GLU A 190 -6.19 11.51 -11.38
N TRP A 191 -6.72 12.56 -10.79
CA TRP A 191 -5.94 13.71 -10.38
C TRP A 191 -6.36 14.19 -8.99
N ILE A 192 -5.37 14.69 -8.26
CA ILE A 192 -5.53 15.15 -6.88
C ILE A 192 -4.80 16.48 -6.75
N VAL A 193 -5.45 17.44 -6.11
CA VAL A 193 -4.83 18.68 -5.64
C VAL A 193 -4.98 18.74 -4.14
N THR A 194 -3.91 19.12 -3.43
CA THR A 194 -3.97 19.37 -1.99
C THR A 194 -3.33 20.70 -1.65
N GLN A 195 -3.83 21.35 -0.60
CA GLN A 195 -3.26 22.55 -0.03
C GLN A 195 -3.22 22.39 1.48
N ASP A 196 -2.05 22.60 2.08
CA ASP A 196 -1.86 22.71 3.52
C ASP A 196 -1.20 24.04 3.85
N ILE A 197 -1.73 24.76 4.82
CA ILE A 197 -1.15 26.01 5.34
C ILE A 197 -1.07 25.87 6.85
N LEU A 198 0.14 25.90 7.37
CA LEU A 198 0.38 25.77 8.79
C LEU A 198 1.29 26.90 9.31
N ALA A 199 0.97 27.37 10.49
CA ALA A 199 1.80 28.27 11.27
C ALA A 199 2.25 27.55 12.53
N ARG A 200 3.48 27.77 12.92
CA ARG A 200 4.05 27.28 14.19
C ARG A 200 4.84 28.38 14.86
N GLY A 201 4.82 28.33 16.17
CA GLY A 201 5.57 29.32 16.95
C GLY A 201 6.00 28.80 18.30
N ASN A 202 6.88 29.55 18.93
CA ASN A 202 7.36 29.33 20.28
C ASN A 202 7.29 30.61 21.08
N VAL A 203 7.11 30.49 22.39
CA VAL A 203 7.05 31.61 23.34
C VAL A 203 7.85 31.22 24.57
N ALA A 204 8.46 32.24 25.23
CA ALA A 204 9.17 32.08 26.51
C ALA A 204 10.23 30.95 26.46
N ASP A 205 11.26 31.13 25.62
CA ASP A 205 12.41 30.23 25.50
C ASP A 205 12.02 28.75 25.29
N ASN A 206 11.03 28.49 24.42
CA ASN A 206 10.49 27.18 24.15
C ASN A 206 9.66 26.54 25.28
N THR A 207 9.30 27.26 26.31
CA THR A 207 8.39 26.76 27.35
C THR A 207 7.03 26.41 26.76
N TYR A 208 6.53 27.19 25.81
CA TYR A 208 5.30 26.92 25.09
C TYR A 208 5.54 26.94 23.58
N GLN A 209 5.16 25.85 22.91
CA GLN A 209 5.22 25.70 21.47
C GLN A 209 3.80 25.41 20.94
N TRP A 210 3.47 26.00 19.81
CA TRP A 210 2.19 25.77 19.17
C TRP A 210 2.33 25.56 17.66
N LEU A 211 1.40 24.82 17.12
CA LEU A 211 1.21 24.60 15.69
C LEU A 211 -0.29 24.65 15.40
N GLY A 212 -0.68 25.37 14.35
CA GLY A 212 -2.06 25.39 13.86
C GLY A 212 -2.07 25.45 12.36
N GLY A 213 -3.04 24.80 11.74
CA GLY A 213 -3.11 24.77 10.28
C GLY A 213 -4.49 24.45 9.74
N VAL A 214 -4.61 24.65 8.43
CA VAL A 214 -5.78 24.33 7.61
C VAL A 214 -5.34 23.51 6.41
N PHE A 215 -6.10 22.47 6.09
CA PHE A 215 -5.85 21.57 4.98
C PHE A 215 -7.08 21.47 4.11
N GLY A 216 -6.91 21.35 2.80
CA GLY A 216 -7.97 21.08 1.86
C GLY A 216 -7.48 20.23 0.70
N TYR A 217 -8.39 19.44 0.10
CA TYR A 217 -8.06 18.65 -1.07
C TYR A 217 -9.27 18.44 -1.96
N TYR A 218 -9.00 18.21 -3.22
CA TYR A 218 -9.95 17.70 -4.20
C TYR A 218 -9.30 16.58 -5.00
N ARG A 219 -10.01 15.48 -5.17
CA ARG A 219 -9.65 14.33 -5.99
C ARG A 219 -10.76 14.05 -6.99
N SER A 220 -10.41 13.77 -8.23
CA SER A 220 -11.32 13.25 -9.25
C SER A 220 -10.71 11.98 -9.83
N SER A 221 -11.50 10.92 -9.89
CA SER A 221 -11.07 9.65 -10.47
C SER A 221 -12.16 9.12 -11.39
N HIS A 222 -11.80 8.87 -12.65
CA HIS A 222 -12.61 8.19 -13.64
C HIS A 222 -12.07 6.79 -13.86
N THR A 223 -12.93 5.78 -13.83
CA THR A 223 -12.53 4.37 -13.95
C THR A 223 -13.49 3.67 -14.92
N ASP A 224 -12.93 3.06 -15.98
CA ASP A 224 -13.58 2.03 -16.79
C ASP A 224 -13.08 0.66 -16.33
N ALA A 225 -13.99 -0.22 -15.87
CA ALA A 225 -13.62 -1.51 -15.30
C ALA A 225 -14.52 -2.65 -15.83
N PRO A 226 -14.50 -2.95 -17.15
CA PRO A 226 -15.28 -4.04 -17.69
C PRO A 226 -14.79 -5.39 -17.19
N VAL A 227 -15.74 -6.28 -16.85
CA VAL A 227 -15.52 -7.71 -16.64
C VAL A 227 -16.08 -8.43 -17.86
N THR A 228 -15.24 -9.22 -18.53
CA THR A 228 -15.66 -9.99 -19.71
C THR A 228 -15.81 -11.44 -19.31
N PHE A 229 -17.03 -11.97 -19.37
CA PHE A 229 -17.30 -13.40 -19.24
C PHE A 229 -16.86 -14.11 -20.50
N LEU A 230 -16.25 -15.28 -20.32
CA LEU A 230 -15.75 -16.16 -21.37
C LEU A 230 -16.50 -17.49 -21.32
N ASP A 231 -16.19 -18.42 -22.22
CA ASP A 231 -16.96 -19.65 -22.46
C ASP A 231 -17.18 -20.50 -21.19
N ASP A 232 -16.11 -20.80 -20.44
CA ASP A 232 -16.21 -21.61 -19.21
C ASP A 232 -16.96 -20.86 -18.11
N GLY A 233 -16.76 -19.54 -18.02
CA GLY A 233 -17.50 -18.69 -17.08
C GLY A 233 -19.01 -18.66 -17.37
N ILE A 234 -19.39 -18.59 -18.65
CA ILE A 234 -20.78 -18.65 -19.05
C ILE A 234 -21.36 -20.03 -18.74
N SER A 235 -20.66 -21.08 -19.14
CA SER A 235 -21.14 -22.47 -18.98
C SER A 235 -21.26 -22.86 -17.50
N HIS A 236 -20.21 -22.68 -16.70
CA HIS A 236 -20.14 -23.20 -15.33
C HIS A 236 -20.73 -22.24 -14.26
N LEU A 237 -20.56 -20.91 -14.42
CA LEU A 237 -21.07 -19.96 -13.43
C LEU A 237 -22.49 -19.49 -13.72
N ILE A 238 -22.92 -19.49 -14.99
CA ILE A 238 -24.23 -18.97 -15.40
C ILE A 238 -25.17 -20.10 -15.78
N GLU A 239 -24.86 -20.84 -16.89
CA GLU A 239 -25.77 -21.85 -17.45
C GLU A 239 -26.03 -22.99 -16.48
N GLU A 240 -25.00 -23.63 -15.91
CA GLU A 240 -25.16 -24.74 -14.97
C GLU A 240 -25.95 -24.32 -13.72
N ASN A 241 -25.70 -23.12 -13.18
CA ASN A 241 -26.44 -22.64 -12.01
C ASN A 241 -27.91 -22.35 -12.34
N ALA A 242 -28.21 -21.74 -13.51
CA ALA A 242 -29.56 -21.53 -13.98
C ALA A 242 -30.28 -22.86 -14.18
N ASN A 243 -29.65 -23.81 -14.86
CA ASN A 243 -30.26 -25.07 -15.26
C ASN A 243 -30.48 -26.06 -14.12
N LYS A 244 -29.80 -25.90 -12.96
CA LYS A 244 -30.11 -26.64 -11.72
C LYS A 244 -31.54 -26.44 -11.25
N TYR A 245 -32.11 -25.26 -11.47
CA TYR A 245 -33.47 -24.90 -11.05
C TYR A 245 -34.52 -25.22 -12.11
N PHE A 246 -34.12 -25.29 -13.40
CA PHE A 246 -35.02 -25.49 -14.54
C PHE A 246 -34.52 -26.61 -15.50
N PRO A 247 -34.34 -27.86 -15.03
CA PRO A 247 -33.73 -28.93 -15.83
C PRO A 247 -34.55 -29.31 -17.07
N THR A 248 -35.88 -29.09 -17.06
CA THR A 248 -36.77 -29.37 -18.19
C THR A 248 -36.75 -28.27 -19.25
N TYR A 249 -36.37 -27.05 -18.84
CA TYR A 249 -36.31 -25.87 -19.67
C TYR A 249 -34.89 -25.22 -19.57
N PRO A 250 -33.84 -25.92 -20.04
CA PRO A 250 -32.50 -25.42 -19.95
C PRO A 250 -32.31 -24.16 -20.77
N MET A 251 -31.52 -23.22 -20.17
CA MET A 251 -31.10 -21.96 -20.77
C MET A 251 -29.69 -22.15 -21.32
N ILE A 252 -29.47 -21.75 -22.56
CA ILE A 252 -28.16 -21.75 -23.21
C ILE A 252 -27.90 -20.35 -23.75
N TRP A 253 -26.76 -19.76 -23.38
CA TRP A 253 -26.34 -18.45 -23.87
C TRP A 253 -25.97 -18.52 -25.35
N ASP A 254 -26.45 -17.53 -26.11
CA ASP A 254 -26.21 -17.47 -27.56
C ASP A 254 -24.76 -17.02 -27.87
N GLU A 255 -24.21 -16.11 -27.02
CA GLU A 255 -22.82 -15.68 -27.10
C GLU A 255 -21.94 -16.48 -26.13
N ARG A 256 -20.71 -16.79 -26.56
CA ARG A 256 -19.68 -17.41 -25.71
C ARG A 256 -18.73 -16.42 -25.06
N THR A 257 -18.97 -15.12 -25.24
CA THR A 257 -18.29 -14.03 -24.56
C THR A 257 -19.17 -12.80 -24.56
N PHE A 258 -19.29 -12.15 -23.40
CA PHE A 258 -19.96 -10.85 -23.29
C PHE A 258 -19.36 -10.00 -22.15
N PRO A 259 -19.30 -8.66 -22.31
CA PRO A 259 -18.80 -7.78 -21.29
C PRO A 259 -19.90 -7.30 -20.34
N LEU A 260 -19.58 -7.20 -19.05
CA LEU A 260 -20.23 -6.33 -18.09
C LEU A 260 -19.48 -5.01 -18.09
N SER A 261 -20.05 -3.98 -18.72
CA SER A 261 -19.44 -2.65 -18.77
C SER A 261 -19.68 -1.92 -17.45
N CYS A 262 -18.61 -1.50 -16.77
CA CYS A 262 -18.66 -0.78 -15.51
C CYS A 262 -17.86 0.52 -15.63
N ARG A 263 -18.50 1.67 -15.40
CA ARG A 263 -17.89 3.01 -15.43
C ARG A 263 -18.21 3.77 -14.16
N PHE A 264 -17.20 4.45 -13.62
CA PHE A 264 -17.31 5.16 -12.35
C PHE A 264 -16.62 6.51 -12.43
N ASP A 265 -17.30 7.54 -11.95
CA ASP A 265 -16.73 8.82 -11.57
C ASP A 265 -16.81 8.94 -10.05
N THR A 266 -15.64 9.04 -9.39
CA THR A 266 -15.55 9.07 -7.93
C THR A 266 -14.85 10.35 -7.44
N PRO A 267 -15.49 11.54 -7.58
CA PRO A 267 -14.95 12.75 -7.02
C PRO A 267 -15.04 12.74 -5.50
N MET A 268 -14.05 13.33 -4.86
CA MET A 268 -13.96 13.43 -3.41
C MET A 268 -13.30 14.75 -3.03
N HIS A 269 -13.85 15.44 -2.04
CA HIS A 269 -13.24 16.63 -1.48
C HIS A 269 -13.31 16.61 0.03
N GLY A 270 -12.44 17.37 0.66
CA GLY A 270 -12.43 17.49 2.11
C GLY A 270 -11.61 18.68 2.58
N ALA A 271 -11.84 19.04 3.82
CA ALA A 271 -11.14 20.12 4.50
C ALA A 271 -10.90 19.74 5.96
N ALA A 272 -9.85 20.31 6.56
CA ALA A 272 -9.55 20.11 7.96
C ALA A 272 -8.99 21.37 8.61
N VAL A 273 -9.22 21.49 9.91
CA VAL A 273 -8.52 22.43 10.78
C VAL A 273 -7.86 21.65 11.90
N TYR A 274 -6.65 22.04 12.27
CA TYR A 274 -5.91 21.33 13.30
C TYR A 274 -5.04 22.26 14.14
N HIS A 275 -4.85 21.86 15.39
CA HIS A 275 -4.00 22.59 16.33
C HIS A 275 -3.28 21.61 17.26
N GLN A 276 -2.04 21.93 17.64
CA GLN A 276 -1.30 21.23 18.68
C GLN A 276 -0.55 22.25 19.54
N SER A 277 -0.64 22.10 20.85
CA SER A 277 0.11 22.84 21.85
C SER A 277 1.04 21.89 22.59
N THR A 278 2.25 22.35 22.89
CA THR A 278 3.22 21.64 23.71
C THR A 278 3.74 22.58 24.80
N LEU A 279 3.66 22.13 26.05
CA LEU A 279 4.13 22.82 27.23
C LEU A 279 5.32 22.05 27.83
N ASN A 280 6.48 22.73 27.94
CA ASN A 280 7.70 22.17 28.52
C ASN A 280 7.88 22.70 29.94
N LEU A 281 7.86 21.81 30.93
CA LEU A 281 7.97 22.11 32.36
C LEU A 281 9.16 21.36 32.95
N GLY A 282 10.35 21.94 32.89
CA GLY A 282 11.58 21.28 33.29
C GLY A 282 11.85 20.06 32.41
N ASP A 283 11.87 18.86 33.01
CA ASP A 283 12.10 17.62 32.29
C ASP A 283 10.81 17.00 31.69
N TRP A 284 9.66 17.57 31.99
CA TRP A 284 8.37 17.15 31.46
C TRP A 284 7.97 17.94 30.22
N SER A 285 7.42 17.26 29.23
CA SER A 285 6.78 17.86 28.05
C SER A 285 5.37 17.29 27.89
N LEU A 286 4.38 18.16 27.85
CA LEU A 286 2.96 17.84 27.69
C LEU A 286 2.49 18.38 26.35
N SER A 287 2.00 17.51 25.47
CA SER A 287 1.45 17.91 24.17
C SER A 287 -0.01 17.51 24.06
N ALA A 288 -0.85 18.43 23.61
CA ALA A 288 -2.25 18.18 23.28
C ALA A 288 -2.55 18.68 21.87
N GLY A 289 -3.17 17.85 21.06
CA GLY A 289 -3.53 18.16 19.69
C GLY A 289 -4.97 17.78 19.39
N LEU A 290 -5.58 18.51 18.48
CA LEU A 290 -6.94 18.28 17.99
C LEU A 290 -7.02 18.61 16.51
N ARG A 291 -7.71 17.75 15.75
CA ARG A 291 -8.03 17.98 14.35
C ARG A 291 -9.49 17.65 14.08
N LEU A 292 -10.13 18.47 13.27
CA LEU A 292 -11.47 18.24 12.75
C LEU A 292 -11.35 18.07 11.25
N ASP A 293 -11.68 16.88 10.74
CA ASP A 293 -11.72 16.55 9.31
C ASP A 293 -13.17 16.49 8.83
N TYR A 294 -13.43 17.07 7.67
CA TYR A 294 -14.62 16.90 6.87
C TYR A 294 -14.27 16.24 5.53
N GLU A 295 -15.01 15.22 5.15
CA GLU A 295 -14.85 14.50 3.88
C GLU A 295 -16.21 14.29 3.18
N HIS A 296 -16.21 14.46 1.87
CA HIS A 296 -17.37 14.24 1.04
C HIS A 296 -17.00 13.41 -0.21
N PRO A 297 -16.98 12.07 -0.10
CA PRO A 297 -16.91 11.19 -1.25
C PRO A 297 -18.25 11.13 -1.98
N SER A 298 -18.20 11.05 -3.31
CA SER A 298 -19.34 10.74 -4.15
C SER A 298 -18.98 9.74 -5.24
N ILE A 299 -19.97 9.09 -5.81
CA ILE A 299 -19.84 8.17 -6.92
C ILE A 299 -20.98 8.40 -7.89
N SER A 300 -20.67 8.51 -9.18
CA SER A 300 -21.60 8.34 -10.29
C SER A 300 -21.22 7.07 -11.02
N TYR A 301 -22.19 6.25 -11.36
CA TYR A 301 -21.95 4.99 -12.05
C TYR A 301 -22.86 4.83 -13.26
N ASP A 302 -22.32 4.19 -14.31
CA ASP A 302 -23.03 3.82 -15.54
C ASP A 302 -22.58 2.41 -15.91
N ASN A 303 -23.38 1.43 -15.57
CA ASN A 303 -23.07 0.01 -15.74
C ASN A 303 -24.12 -0.63 -16.65
N SER A 304 -23.68 -1.51 -17.54
CA SER A 304 -24.59 -2.17 -18.49
C SER A 304 -24.10 -3.54 -18.89
N CYS A 305 -25.06 -4.40 -19.21
CA CYS A 305 -24.83 -5.72 -19.79
C CYS A 305 -25.83 -5.95 -20.92
N ARG A 306 -25.32 -6.43 -22.05
CA ARG A 306 -26.16 -6.91 -23.16
C ARG A 306 -25.72 -8.30 -23.54
N THR A 307 -26.68 -9.24 -23.57
CA THR A 307 -26.47 -10.63 -23.97
C THR A 307 -27.80 -11.26 -24.36
N SER A 308 -27.80 -12.47 -24.87
CA SER A 308 -29.00 -13.22 -25.16
C SER A 308 -28.84 -14.68 -24.78
N TYR A 309 -29.98 -15.36 -24.52
CA TYR A 309 -30.01 -16.77 -24.28
C TYR A 309 -31.29 -17.40 -24.87
N THR A 310 -31.19 -18.68 -25.24
CA THR A 310 -32.29 -19.48 -25.76
C THR A 310 -32.72 -20.50 -24.72
N ILE A 311 -34.02 -20.58 -24.44
CA ILE A 311 -34.63 -21.59 -23.58
C ILE A 311 -35.10 -22.75 -24.48
N TYR A 312 -34.73 -23.97 -24.11
CA TYR A 312 -35.16 -25.17 -24.82
C TYR A 312 -36.20 -25.92 -24.00
N ASP A 313 -37.16 -26.53 -24.67
CA ASP A 313 -38.13 -27.43 -24.07
C ASP A 313 -37.66 -28.89 -24.28
N LEU A 314 -37.37 -29.56 -23.15
CA LEU A 314 -36.99 -30.99 -23.09
C LEU A 314 -38.15 -31.87 -22.57
N SER A 315 -39.35 -31.34 -22.36
CA SER A 315 -40.48 -32.06 -21.80
C SER A 315 -41.05 -33.13 -22.76
N SER A 316 -40.84 -32.96 -24.08
CA SER A 316 -41.31 -33.88 -25.12
C SER A 316 -40.26 -34.95 -25.40
N ALA A 317 -40.69 -36.21 -25.62
CA ALA A 317 -39.82 -37.35 -25.97
C ALA A 317 -39.17 -37.23 -27.36
N GLY A 318 -39.20 -36.06 -27.98
CA GLY A 318 -38.60 -35.69 -29.25
C GLY A 318 -37.25 -34.99 -29.10
N GLN A 319 -36.77 -34.37 -30.20
CA GLN A 319 -35.59 -33.53 -30.14
C GLN A 319 -35.90 -32.23 -29.36
N PRO A 320 -34.89 -31.62 -28.67
CA PRO A 320 -35.03 -30.34 -28.01
C PRO A 320 -35.64 -29.31 -28.98
N SER A 321 -36.68 -28.60 -28.55
CA SER A 321 -37.29 -27.53 -29.33
C SER A 321 -37.04 -26.18 -28.64
N VAL A 322 -36.92 -25.13 -29.43
CA VAL A 322 -36.80 -23.76 -28.87
C VAL A 322 -38.12 -23.39 -28.22
N TYR A 323 -38.08 -23.15 -26.90
CA TYR A 323 -39.23 -22.66 -26.14
C TYR A 323 -39.35 -21.14 -26.23
N ASP A 324 -38.24 -20.39 -25.98
CA ASP A 324 -38.22 -18.94 -26.07
C ASP A 324 -36.80 -18.45 -26.36
N ARG A 325 -36.68 -17.20 -26.85
CA ARG A 325 -35.40 -16.48 -27.04
C ARG A 325 -35.46 -15.18 -26.29
N CYS A 326 -34.56 -15.01 -25.31
CA CYS A 326 -34.54 -13.88 -24.40
C CYS A 326 -33.36 -12.97 -24.72
N ASN A 327 -33.66 -11.69 -24.97
CA ASN A 327 -32.63 -10.66 -25.03
C ASN A 327 -32.53 -9.96 -23.68
N VAL A 328 -31.33 -9.85 -23.18
CA VAL A 328 -31.01 -9.17 -21.91
C VAL A 328 -30.36 -7.83 -22.22
N ASP A 329 -30.97 -6.75 -21.77
CA ASP A 329 -30.41 -5.40 -21.81
C ASP A 329 -30.59 -4.78 -20.42
N ILE A 330 -29.53 -4.87 -19.61
CA ILE A 330 -29.49 -4.35 -18.24
C ILE A 330 -28.69 -3.06 -18.24
N SER A 331 -29.25 -2.03 -17.63
CA SER A 331 -28.55 -0.75 -17.39
C SER A 331 -28.81 -0.28 -15.97
N GLU A 332 -27.74 0.04 -15.26
CA GLU A 332 -27.78 0.61 -13.92
C GLU A 332 -27.00 1.91 -13.89
N ARG A 333 -27.70 3.00 -13.60
CA ARG A 333 -27.13 4.35 -13.49
C ARG A 333 -27.57 4.98 -12.21
N GLY A 334 -26.66 5.65 -11.54
CA GLY A 334 -26.98 6.34 -10.32
C GLY A 334 -25.88 7.28 -9.86
N HIS A 335 -26.22 8.00 -8.79
CA HIS A 335 -25.32 8.90 -8.11
C HIS A 335 -25.56 8.81 -6.60
N LEU A 336 -24.48 8.62 -5.85
CA LEU A 336 -24.50 8.58 -4.39
C LEU A 336 -23.45 9.50 -3.83
N SER A 337 -23.73 10.06 -2.67
CA SER A 337 -22.77 10.85 -1.91
C SER A 337 -22.95 10.63 -0.41
N LYS A 338 -21.88 10.75 0.32
CA LYS A 338 -21.85 10.65 1.80
C LYS A 338 -21.01 11.80 2.35
N SER A 339 -21.28 12.20 3.59
CA SER A 339 -20.45 13.19 4.28
C SER A 339 -20.01 12.60 5.61
N TYR A 340 -18.76 12.80 5.96
CA TYR A 340 -18.17 12.30 7.19
C TYR A 340 -17.45 13.42 7.93
N ILE A 341 -17.61 13.48 9.23
CA ILE A 341 -16.87 14.37 10.12
C ILE A 341 -16.13 13.53 11.14
N GLN A 342 -14.83 13.78 11.32
CA GLN A 342 -13.99 13.07 12.27
C GLN A 342 -13.25 14.04 13.18
N LEU A 343 -13.38 13.82 14.49
CA LEU A 343 -12.61 14.52 15.51
C LEU A 343 -11.45 13.62 15.96
N LEU A 344 -10.23 14.14 15.90
CA LEU A 344 -8.98 13.38 16.05
C LEU A 344 -8.12 13.99 17.17
N PRO A 345 -8.43 13.69 18.44
CA PRO A 345 -7.61 14.12 19.56
C PRO A 345 -6.31 13.30 19.65
N LYS A 346 -5.26 13.95 20.19
CA LYS A 346 -3.99 13.35 20.57
C LYS A 346 -3.52 13.98 21.87
N PHE A 347 -3.03 13.17 22.78
CA PHE A 347 -2.37 13.61 23.98
C PHE A 347 -1.09 12.83 24.20
N THR A 348 0.02 13.54 24.47
CA THR A 348 1.34 12.95 24.72
C THR A 348 1.97 13.56 25.95
N ILE A 349 2.46 12.73 26.84
CA ILE A 349 3.34 13.13 27.94
C ILE A 349 4.72 12.53 27.73
N SER A 350 5.76 13.30 27.91
CA SER A 350 7.15 12.84 27.79
C SER A 350 7.96 13.34 28.98
N TYR A 351 8.87 12.50 29.46
CA TYR A 351 9.82 12.82 30.54
C TYR A 351 11.26 12.63 30.04
N ARG A 352 12.05 13.66 30.12
CA ARG A 352 13.48 13.63 29.76
C ARG A 352 14.26 12.96 30.88
N LEU A 353 15.00 11.91 30.53
CA LEU A 353 15.87 11.22 31.48
C LEU A 353 17.10 12.05 31.84
N PRO A 354 17.58 11.97 33.10
CA PRO A 354 18.80 12.66 33.53
C PRO A 354 20.01 12.31 32.67
N SER A 355 20.99 13.19 32.65
CA SER A 355 22.30 13.01 31.97
C SER A 355 22.18 12.76 30.45
N GLY A 356 21.08 13.15 29.82
CA GLY A 356 20.90 12.96 28.39
C GLY A 356 20.66 11.51 27.95
N LEU A 357 20.26 10.63 28.86
CA LEU A 357 20.00 9.21 28.59
C LEU A 357 18.77 8.95 27.72
N GLY A 358 18.05 10.01 27.29
CA GLY A 358 16.91 9.89 26.40
C GLY A 358 15.61 10.38 27.03
N ASN A 359 14.49 9.76 26.67
CA ASN A 359 13.18 10.12 27.21
C ASN A 359 12.23 8.91 27.29
N LEU A 360 11.30 8.99 28.24
CA LEU A 360 10.14 8.14 28.36
C LEU A 360 8.93 8.90 27.82
N TYR A 361 7.97 8.19 27.21
CA TYR A 361 6.73 8.83 26.76
C TYR A 361 5.53 7.92 26.91
N ALA A 362 4.35 8.54 27.00
CA ALA A 362 3.06 7.91 26.86
C ALA A 362 2.20 8.74 25.89
N ASN A 363 1.47 8.06 25.03
CA ASN A 363 0.68 8.68 23.97
C ASN A 363 -0.70 8.03 23.88
N VAL A 364 -1.75 8.85 23.72
CA VAL A 364 -3.10 8.43 23.38
C VAL A 364 -3.53 9.21 22.16
N ALA A 365 -3.91 8.51 21.09
CA ALA A 365 -4.31 9.16 19.84
C ALA A 365 -5.45 8.43 19.16
N LYS A 366 -6.36 9.19 18.54
CA LYS A 366 -7.37 8.65 17.64
C LYS A 366 -6.88 8.73 16.20
N GLY A 367 -7.01 7.63 15.46
CA GLY A 367 -6.75 7.56 14.03
C GLY A 367 -8.01 7.18 13.28
N TYR A 368 -8.06 7.46 11.95
CA TYR A 368 -9.14 6.99 11.10
C TYR A 368 -8.67 6.72 9.67
N LYS A 369 -9.46 5.88 8.99
CA LYS A 369 -9.37 5.61 7.54
C LYS A 369 -10.68 6.06 6.90
N ALA A 370 -10.58 6.76 5.77
CA ALA A 370 -11.73 7.35 5.09
C ALA A 370 -12.78 6.31 4.69
N GLY A 371 -14.05 6.68 4.73
CA GLY A 371 -15.13 5.95 4.09
C GLY A 371 -15.16 6.18 2.57
N GLY A 372 -16.00 5.42 1.87
CA GLY A 372 -16.07 5.53 0.41
C GLY A 372 -17.09 4.60 -0.22
N PHE A 373 -16.82 4.23 -1.48
CA PHE A 373 -17.67 3.38 -2.28
C PHE A 373 -16.91 2.22 -2.90
N ASN A 374 -17.53 1.04 -2.95
CA ASN A 374 -17.03 -0.19 -3.56
C ASN A 374 -17.29 -0.20 -5.06
N THR A 375 -16.31 0.14 -5.87
CA THR A 375 -16.44 0.06 -7.33
C THR A 375 -16.33 -1.37 -7.86
N GLN A 376 -15.69 -2.28 -7.13
CA GLN A 376 -15.53 -3.68 -7.53
C GLN A 376 -16.82 -4.49 -7.46
N MET A 377 -17.81 -4.04 -6.68
CA MET A 377 -19.09 -4.75 -6.51
C MET A 377 -20.05 -4.65 -7.68
N PHE A 378 -19.85 -3.72 -8.58
CA PHE A 378 -20.85 -3.49 -9.64
C PHE A 378 -20.91 -4.62 -10.67
N SER A 379 -19.84 -5.36 -10.91
CA SER A 379 -19.87 -6.57 -11.71
C SER A 379 -20.78 -7.63 -11.07
N ASP A 380 -20.69 -7.77 -9.74
CA ASP A 380 -21.53 -8.73 -9.00
C ASP A 380 -22.98 -8.28 -8.94
N VAL A 381 -23.23 -6.98 -8.79
CA VAL A 381 -24.58 -6.40 -8.86
C VAL A 381 -25.21 -6.67 -10.22
N LEU A 382 -24.48 -6.47 -11.33
CA LEU A 382 -24.98 -6.78 -12.68
C LEU A 382 -25.19 -8.29 -12.88
N GLN A 383 -24.28 -9.13 -12.39
CA GLN A 383 -24.44 -10.58 -12.45
C GLN A 383 -25.65 -11.04 -11.65
N GLN A 384 -25.86 -10.53 -10.43
CA GLN A 384 -27.07 -10.82 -9.65
C GLN A 384 -28.35 -10.37 -10.34
N LYS A 385 -28.33 -9.18 -10.95
CA LYS A 385 -29.47 -8.71 -11.71
C LYS A 385 -29.75 -9.61 -12.91
N LEU A 386 -28.71 -10.09 -13.58
CA LEU A 386 -28.84 -11.10 -14.63
C LEU A 386 -29.50 -12.37 -14.08
N MET A 387 -29.04 -12.87 -12.91
CA MET A 387 -29.60 -14.05 -12.25
C MET A 387 -31.03 -13.81 -11.73
N SER A 388 -31.39 -12.59 -11.32
CA SER A 388 -32.75 -12.27 -10.89
C SER A 388 -33.76 -12.28 -12.05
N LEU A 389 -33.33 -11.94 -13.28
CA LEU A 389 -34.19 -12.02 -14.46
C LEU A 389 -34.58 -13.46 -14.81
N VAL A 390 -33.76 -14.43 -14.45
CA VAL A 390 -34.03 -15.85 -14.60
C VAL A 390 -34.62 -16.47 -13.31
N GLY A 391 -34.99 -15.64 -12.32
CA GLY A 391 -35.69 -16.08 -11.09
C GLY A 391 -34.84 -16.79 -10.04
N ILE A 392 -33.52 -16.65 -10.09
CA ILE A 392 -32.56 -17.40 -9.26
C ILE A 392 -32.03 -16.56 -8.07
N ALA A 393 -32.06 -15.25 -8.13
CA ALA A 393 -31.50 -14.38 -7.10
C ALA A 393 -32.45 -13.26 -6.68
N GLU A 394 -32.33 -12.79 -5.44
CA GLU A 394 -32.97 -11.56 -4.95
C GLU A 394 -32.12 -10.34 -5.32
N LEU A 395 -32.75 -9.18 -5.53
CA LEU A 395 -32.05 -7.92 -5.82
C LEU A 395 -31.47 -7.33 -4.53
N TYR A 396 -30.24 -6.86 -4.60
CA TYR A 396 -29.61 -6.10 -3.53
C TYR A 396 -30.05 -4.63 -3.48
N ASP A 397 -30.07 -4.05 -2.28
CA ASP A 397 -30.03 -2.60 -2.13
C ASP A 397 -28.60 -2.11 -2.46
N ILE A 398 -28.48 -1.44 -3.61
CA ILE A 398 -27.20 -0.95 -4.14
C ILE A 398 -26.54 0.01 -3.14
N ASP A 399 -27.32 0.88 -2.49
CA ASP A 399 -26.82 1.90 -1.57
C ASP A 399 -26.16 1.30 -0.33
N GLU A 400 -26.70 0.19 0.19
CA GLU A 400 -26.14 -0.51 1.35
C GLU A 400 -24.86 -1.27 1.02
N ILE A 401 -24.80 -1.88 -0.16
CA ILE A 401 -23.69 -2.75 -0.55
C ILE A 401 -22.47 -1.97 -1.02
N ILE A 402 -22.66 -0.88 -1.77
CA ILE A 402 -21.53 -0.19 -2.36
C ILE A 402 -20.88 0.86 -1.44
N SER A 403 -21.55 1.28 -0.35
CA SER A 403 -21.01 2.29 0.57
C SER A 403 -20.42 1.68 1.83
N TYR A 404 -19.27 2.18 2.26
CA TYR A 404 -18.67 1.84 3.55
C TYR A 404 -18.31 3.08 4.35
N LYS A 405 -18.43 2.99 5.69
CA LYS A 405 -18.19 4.06 6.64
C LYS A 405 -16.69 4.21 6.96
N PRO A 406 -16.25 5.35 7.51
CA PRO A 406 -14.90 5.47 8.06
C PRO A 406 -14.63 4.41 9.14
N GLU A 407 -13.46 3.79 9.06
CA GLU A 407 -12.87 2.99 10.13
C GLU A 407 -12.12 3.92 11.07
N TRP A 408 -12.15 3.68 12.38
CA TRP A 408 -11.44 4.50 13.36
C TRP A 408 -10.86 3.68 14.49
N SER A 409 -9.77 4.16 15.08
CA SER A 409 -9.09 3.46 16.17
C SER A 409 -8.66 4.39 17.28
N TRP A 410 -8.60 3.84 18.50
CA TRP A 410 -7.85 4.40 19.61
C TRP A 410 -6.54 3.64 19.78
N ASN A 411 -5.44 4.40 19.86
CA ASN A 411 -4.12 3.85 20.17
C ASN A 411 -3.64 4.40 21.52
N TYR A 412 -3.19 3.48 22.36
CA TYR A 412 -2.54 3.74 23.65
C TYR A 412 -1.13 3.19 23.54
N GLU A 413 -0.14 4.02 23.76
CA GLU A 413 1.26 3.64 23.58
C GLU A 413 2.11 4.20 24.72
N VAL A 414 3.04 3.39 25.22
CA VAL A 414 4.08 3.79 26.16
C VAL A 414 5.42 3.37 25.60
N GLY A 415 6.44 4.20 25.73
CA GLY A 415 7.74 3.87 25.18
C GLY A 415 8.88 4.67 25.79
N ALA A 416 10.08 4.29 25.33
CA ALA A 416 11.34 4.89 25.72
C ALA A 416 12.26 5.03 24.51
N HIS A 417 12.89 6.18 24.40
CA HIS A 417 14.07 6.41 23.56
C HIS A 417 15.27 6.52 24.49
N ILE A 418 16.22 5.61 24.34
CA ILE A 418 17.37 5.47 25.26
C ILE A 418 18.65 5.69 24.46
N ASP A 419 19.50 6.58 24.96
CA ASP A 419 20.85 6.79 24.44
C ASP A 419 21.86 6.69 25.59
N ILE A 420 22.76 5.71 25.49
CA ILE A 420 23.82 5.45 26.47
C ILE A 420 25.18 5.66 25.78
N PRO A 421 25.69 6.90 25.71
CA PRO A 421 26.90 7.20 24.95
C PRO A 421 28.13 6.41 25.41
N GLN A 422 28.24 6.12 26.73
CA GLN A 422 29.36 5.39 27.31
C GLN A 422 29.40 3.92 26.82
N ALA A 423 28.23 3.30 26.64
CA ALA A 423 28.11 1.96 26.09
C ALA A 423 27.98 1.97 24.55
N ARG A 424 27.85 3.15 23.92
CA ARG A 424 27.62 3.32 22.48
C ARG A 424 26.36 2.60 22.02
N ILE A 425 25.30 2.68 22.83
CA ILE A 425 23.99 2.04 22.60
C ILE A 425 22.95 3.11 22.42
N THR A 426 22.14 2.96 21.35
CA THR A 426 20.85 3.62 21.21
C THR A 426 19.75 2.56 21.10
N ALA A 427 18.65 2.75 21.81
CA ALA A 427 17.53 1.81 21.81
C ALA A 427 16.19 2.55 21.84
N ASP A 428 15.21 2.02 21.10
CA ASP A 428 13.82 2.44 21.16
C ASP A 428 12.98 1.24 21.57
N ILE A 429 12.09 1.41 22.53
CA ILE A 429 11.17 0.38 23.00
C ILE A 429 9.78 1.00 23.12
N ALA A 430 8.76 0.35 22.60
CA ALA A 430 7.37 0.78 22.74
C ALA A 430 6.47 -0.44 22.96
N ALA A 431 5.45 -0.28 23.78
CA ALA A 431 4.32 -1.20 23.91
C ALA A 431 3.04 -0.45 23.55
N PHE A 432 2.14 -1.11 22.83
CA PHE A 432 0.94 -0.49 22.31
C PHE A 432 -0.29 -1.38 22.47
N TRP A 433 -1.44 -0.70 22.55
CA TRP A 433 -2.76 -1.28 22.52
C TRP A 433 -3.60 -0.46 21.55
N ILE A 434 -4.16 -1.11 20.54
CA ILE A 434 -5.01 -0.49 19.52
C ILE A 434 -6.37 -1.18 19.52
N ASP A 435 -7.44 -0.43 19.74
CA ASP A 435 -8.81 -0.85 19.49
C ASP A 435 -9.31 -0.18 18.21
N CYS A 436 -9.68 -0.98 17.22
CA CYS A 436 -10.18 -0.53 15.92
C CYS A 436 -11.65 -0.91 15.74
N TYR A 437 -12.46 0.06 15.39
CA TYR A 437 -13.91 -0.05 15.22
C TYR A 437 -14.31 0.20 13.77
N ASP A 438 -15.40 -0.42 13.36
CA ASP A 438 -15.90 -0.34 11.97
C ASP A 438 -14.82 -0.68 10.95
N GLN A 439 -13.97 -1.66 11.28
CA GLN A 439 -12.83 -2.04 10.44
C GLN A 439 -13.31 -2.42 9.04
N GLN A 440 -12.68 -1.81 8.06
CA GLN A 440 -12.94 -2.07 6.64
C GLN A 440 -12.23 -3.36 6.23
N LEU A 441 -13.01 -4.41 6.07
CA LEU A 441 -12.54 -5.74 5.67
C LEU A 441 -13.16 -6.14 4.34
N THR A 442 -12.42 -6.92 3.57
CA THR A 442 -12.97 -7.56 2.38
C THR A 442 -13.75 -8.79 2.83
N VAL A 443 -15.03 -8.84 2.52
CA VAL A 443 -15.92 -9.96 2.82
C VAL A 443 -16.55 -10.47 1.53
N PHE A 444 -17.04 -11.71 1.55
CA PHE A 444 -17.83 -12.27 0.46
C PHE A 444 -19.32 -12.24 0.87
N PRO A 445 -20.19 -11.55 0.12
CA PRO A 445 -21.61 -11.51 0.44
C PRO A 445 -22.23 -12.92 0.40
N ASN A 446 -23.06 -13.25 1.40
CA ASN A 446 -23.86 -14.48 1.44
C ASN A 446 -23.10 -15.80 1.23
N GLY A 447 -21.79 -15.86 1.60
CA GLY A 447 -20.97 -17.06 1.47
C GLY A 447 -20.60 -17.45 0.05
N ASN A 448 -20.76 -16.55 -0.90
CA ASN A 448 -20.29 -16.76 -2.26
C ASN A 448 -18.76 -16.76 -2.31
N THR A 449 -18.19 -17.52 -3.25
CA THR A 449 -16.74 -17.53 -3.52
C THR A 449 -16.32 -16.45 -4.52
N THR A 450 -17.29 -15.69 -5.04
CA THR A 450 -17.15 -14.58 -5.97
C THR A 450 -17.76 -13.31 -5.36
N GLY A 451 -17.32 -12.15 -5.77
CA GLY A 451 -17.84 -10.87 -5.28
C GLY A 451 -17.20 -10.39 -3.98
N ARG A 452 -16.08 -9.66 -4.09
CA ARG A 452 -15.40 -9.09 -2.93
C ARG A 452 -16.00 -7.74 -2.56
N LEU A 453 -16.55 -7.63 -1.36
CA LEU A 453 -17.14 -6.44 -0.79
C LEU A 453 -16.26 -5.86 0.32
N MET A 454 -16.01 -4.55 0.29
CA MET A 454 -15.49 -3.85 1.45
C MET A 454 -16.65 -3.54 2.40
N ALA A 455 -16.66 -4.17 3.57
CA ALA A 455 -17.66 -3.93 4.60
C ALA A 455 -17.02 -3.42 5.90
N ASN A 456 -17.79 -2.68 6.69
CA ASN A 456 -17.41 -2.32 8.06
C ASN A 456 -17.75 -3.49 8.98
N ALA A 457 -16.90 -4.51 8.97
CA ALA A 457 -17.26 -5.83 9.44
C ALA A 457 -16.88 -6.09 10.89
N GLY A 458 -16.19 -5.19 11.60
CA GLY A 458 -15.75 -5.66 12.89
C GLY A 458 -15.20 -4.63 13.86
N HIS A 459 -14.98 -5.18 15.05
CA HIS A 459 -14.13 -4.60 16.09
C HIS A 459 -12.90 -5.51 16.23
N THR A 460 -11.72 -4.95 16.07
CA THR A 460 -10.46 -5.66 16.28
C THR A 460 -9.65 -5.02 17.39
N ARG A 461 -8.79 -5.83 17.99
CA ARG A 461 -7.81 -5.37 18.98
C ARG A 461 -6.44 -5.88 18.63
N SER A 462 -5.46 -4.99 18.64
CA SER A 462 -4.05 -5.31 18.46
C SER A 462 -3.28 -4.94 19.73
N LEU A 463 -2.55 -5.90 20.27
CA LEU A 463 -1.62 -5.73 21.38
C LEU A 463 -0.24 -6.05 20.86
N GLY A 464 0.75 -5.25 21.22
CA GLY A 464 2.09 -5.55 20.77
C GLY A 464 3.17 -4.74 21.46
N PHE A 465 4.40 -5.10 21.12
CA PHE A 465 5.56 -4.32 21.47
C PHE A 465 6.56 -4.29 20.33
N GLU A 466 7.35 -3.24 20.30
CA GLU A 466 8.44 -3.03 19.35
C GLU A 466 9.70 -2.67 20.11
N ALA A 467 10.84 -3.20 19.68
CA ALA A 467 12.14 -2.85 20.21
C ALA A 467 13.14 -2.69 19.07
N SER A 468 13.97 -1.66 19.13
CA SER A 468 15.12 -1.50 18.25
C SER A 468 16.36 -1.16 19.05
N LEU A 469 17.48 -1.71 18.64
CA LEU A 469 18.79 -1.54 19.26
C LEU A 469 19.83 -1.26 18.18
N SER A 470 20.64 -0.24 18.38
CA SER A 470 21.86 0.00 17.62
C SER A 470 23.04 0.05 18.60
N TRP A 471 23.92 -0.92 18.49
CA TRP A 471 25.08 -1.06 19.38
C TRP A 471 26.39 -1.01 18.61
N ARG A 472 27.20 0.00 18.85
CA ARG A 472 28.57 0.07 18.35
C ARG A 472 29.51 -0.65 19.34
N ILE A 473 29.61 -1.99 19.19
CA ILE A 473 30.37 -2.89 20.08
C ILE A 473 31.83 -2.44 20.19
N THR A 474 32.42 -2.12 19.03
CA THR A 474 33.76 -1.52 18.93
C THR A 474 33.75 -0.46 17.82
N ASP A 475 34.89 0.18 17.52
CA ASP A 475 35.00 1.09 16.37
C ASP A 475 34.84 0.37 15.01
N ARG A 476 34.95 -0.98 14.99
CA ARG A 476 34.85 -1.80 13.78
C ARG A 476 33.55 -2.60 13.70
N TRP A 477 32.97 -2.95 14.84
CA TRP A 477 31.78 -3.79 14.92
C TRP A 477 30.55 -2.97 15.33
N ARG A 478 29.49 -3.09 14.56
CA ARG A 478 28.18 -2.56 14.90
C ARG A 478 27.12 -3.63 14.69
N TRP A 479 26.22 -3.73 15.64
CA TRP A 479 25.06 -4.60 15.59
C TRP A 479 23.77 -3.76 15.69
N ASP A 480 22.91 -3.91 14.69
CA ASP A 480 21.60 -3.28 14.61
C ASP A 480 20.55 -4.38 14.66
N VAL A 481 19.53 -4.25 15.52
CA VAL A 481 18.42 -5.20 15.69
C VAL A 481 17.12 -4.43 15.80
N SER A 482 16.05 -4.91 15.17
CA SER A 482 14.69 -4.48 15.37
C SER A 482 13.78 -5.69 15.43
N TYR A 483 12.91 -5.72 16.45
CA TYR A 483 11.92 -6.78 16.63
C TYR A 483 10.57 -6.15 16.95
N GLY A 484 9.51 -6.70 16.38
CA GLY A 484 8.12 -6.34 16.64
C GLY A 484 7.28 -7.58 16.84
N MET A 485 6.39 -7.55 17.82
CA MET A 485 5.36 -8.56 18.07
C MET A 485 4.00 -7.88 18.08
N THR A 486 3.04 -8.47 17.39
CA THR A 486 1.65 -7.99 17.32
C THR A 486 0.67 -9.14 17.40
N ASP A 487 -0.18 -9.14 18.41
CA ASP A 487 -1.34 -10.04 18.51
C ASP A 487 -2.60 -9.26 18.13
N ALA A 488 -2.97 -9.34 16.84
CA ALA A 488 -4.15 -8.68 16.27
C ALA A 488 -5.29 -9.69 16.12
N ARG A 489 -6.45 -9.44 16.82
CA ARG A 489 -7.58 -10.37 16.85
C ARG A 489 -8.92 -9.68 16.68
N PHE A 490 -9.84 -10.38 16.04
CA PHE A 490 -11.25 -10.00 16.01
C PHE A 490 -11.86 -10.07 17.42
N ARG A 491 -12.47 -8.99 17.84
CA ARG A 491 -13.31 -8.92 19.04
C ARG A 491 -14.79 -9.16 18.71
N ARG A 492 -15.18 -8.73 17.52
CA ARG A 492 -16.50 -8.97 16.94
C ARG A 492 -16.34 -8.95 15.42
N PHE A 493 -16.62 -10.04 14.79
CA PHE A 493 -16.72 -10.15 13.34
C PHE A 493 -17.56 -11.38 13.00
N ASP A 494 -18.75 -11.14 12.46
CA ASP A 494 -19.67 -12.14 11.95
C ASP A 494 -19.99 -11.76 10.50
N ASN A 495 -19.74 -12.66 9.57
CA ASN A 495 -20.01 -12.44 8.14
C ASN A 495 -21.39 -12.99 7.71
N GLY A 496 -22.27 -13.32 8.66
CA GLY A 496 -23.59 -13.92 8.43
C GLY A 496 -23.57 -15.45 8.28
N ILE A 497 -22.39 -16.08 8.22
CA ILE A 497 -22.22 -17.54 8.11
C ILE A 497 -21.41 -18.06 9.30
N SER A 498 -20.38 -17.35 9.71
CA SER A 498 -19.44 -17.75 10.74
C SER A 498 -19.04 -16.56 11.62
N ASP A 499 -18.93 -16.82 12.94
CA ASP A 499 -18.34 -15.87 13.91
C ASP A 499 -16.82 -16.11 14.01
N PHE A 500 -16.04 -15.12 13.63
CA PHE A 500 -14.57 -15.15 13.66
C PHE A 500 -13.97 -14.56 14.95
N LYS A 501 -14.77 -14.30 15.97
CA LYS A 501 -14.32 -13.79 17.25
C LYS A 501 -13.15 -14.60 17.81
N GLY A 502 -12.07 -13.89 18.20
CA GLY A 502 -10.84 -14.49 18.74
C GLY A 502 -9.84 -14.97 17.68
N ARG A 503 -10.23 -15.07 16.42
CA ARG A 503 -9.32 -15.37 15.31
C ARG A 503 -8.35 -14.20 15.07
N HIS A 504 -7.18 -14.51 14.53
CA HIS A 504 -6.22 -13.50 14.11
C HIS A 504 -6.72 -12.74 12.87
N VAL A 505 -6.41 -11.44 12.84
CA VAL A 505 -6.68 -10.61 11.65
C VAL A 505 -5.76 -11.07 10.52
N PRO A 506 -6.29 -11.38 9.33
CA PRO A 506 -5.49 -11.80 8.18
C PRO A 506 -4.46 -10.76 7.76
N TYR A 507 -3.37 -11.24 7.12
CA TYR A 507 -2.27 -10.44 6.56
C TYR A 507 -1.47 -9.62 7.60
N ALA A 508 -1.73 -9.79 8.88
CA ALA A 508 -0.99 -9.16 9.97
C ALA A 508 0.05 -10.15 10.56
N PRO A 509 1.36 -9.96 10.32
CA PRO A 509 2.36 -10.84 10.88
C PRO A 509 2.44 -10.69 12.40
N CYS A 510 2.41 -11.82 13.13
CA CYS A 510 2.55 -11.82 14.58
C CYS A 510 3.95 -11.40 15.03
N ASN A 511 4.97 -11.70 14.24
CA ASN A 511 6.36 -11.42 14.57
C ASN A 511 7.09 -10.83 13.37
N THR A 512 7.90 -9.81 13.61
CA THR A 512 8.81 -9.22 12.63
C THR A 512 10.19 -9.06 13.26
N LEU A 513 11.23 -9.47 12.55
CA LEU A 513 12.63 -9.36 12.96
C LEU A 513 13.45 -8.77 11.83
N TRP A 514 14.33 -7.85 12.15
CA TRP A 514 15.44 -7.47 11.31
C TRP A 514 16.70 -7.35 12.16
N THR A 515 17.81 -7.91 11.67
CA THR A 515 19.12 -7.75 12.33
C THR A 515 20.22 -7.61 11.28
N ASN A 516 21.24 -6.82 11.60
CA ASN A 516 22.42 -6.62 10.76
C ASN A 516 23.68 -6.51 11.63
N LEU A 517 24.62 -7.42 11.42
CA LEU A 517 25.95 -7.34 12.02
C LEU A 517 26.93 -6.83 10.95
N ARG A 518 27.56 -5.70 11.24
CA ARG A 518 28.49 -5.01 10.37
C ARG A 518 29.89 -5.02 10.95
N TYR A 519 30.87 -5.38 10.12
CA TYR A 519 32.30 -5.26 10.39
C TYR A 519 32.94 -4.32 9.38
N GLN A 520 33.64 -3.29 9.84
CA GLN A 520 34.35 -2.32 9.00
C GLN A 520 35.84 -2.32 9.28
N TYR A 521 36.64 -2.61 8.25
CA TYR A 521 38.10 -2.60 8.31
C TYR A 521 38.67 -1.42 7.49
N PRO A 522 39.42 -0.49 8.10
CA PRO A 522 40.08 0.59 7.39
C PRO A 522 41.33 0.02 6.66
N VAL A 523 41.33 0.02 5.32
CA VAL A 523 42.45 -0.52 4.53
C VAL A 523 43.55 0.51 4.34
N ARG A 524 43.20 1.75 3.93
CA ARG A 524 44.10 2.89 3.75
C ARG A 524 45.31 2.58 2.85
N LYS A 525 45.15 1.74 1.84
CA LYS A 525 46.22 1.31 0.93
C LYS A 525 45.67 1.14 -0.48
N GLY A 526 46.42 1.58 -1.49
CA GLY A 526 46.10 1.35 -2.91
C GLY A 526 44.83 2.05 -3.39
N GLY A 527 44.49 3.25 -2.82
CA GLY A 527 43.27 3.96 -3.18
C GLY A 527 41.98 3.37 -2.56
N ILE A 528 42.09 2.35 -1.70
CA ILE A 528 40.97 1.76 -0.95
C ILE A 528 40.95 2.34 0.46
N LYS A 529 39.84 2.97 0.81
CA LYS A 529 39.59 3.57 2.14
C LYS A 529 39.17 2.53 3.17
N SER A 530 38.22 1.67 2.83
CA SER A 530 37.71 0.66 3.77
C SER A 530 37.06 -0.53 3.05
N LEU A 531 37.09 -1.65 3.76
CA LEU A 531 36.29 -2.86 3.49
C LEU A 531 35.20 -2.97 4.56
N GLU A 532 33.95 -3.18 4.17
CA GLU A 532 32.83 -3.43 5.07
C GLU A 532 32.17 -4.77 4.71
N CYS A 533 31.92 -5.60 5.72
CA CYS A 533 31.19 -6.85 5.59
C CYS A 533 29.91 -6.75 6.42
N ASN A 534 28.78 -7.15 5.84
CA ASN A 534 27.49 -7.18 6.50
C ASN A 534 26.89 -8.58 6.40
N ILE A 535 26.33 -9.05 7.53
CA ILE A 535 25.45 -10.22 7.57
C ILE A 535 24.15 -9.75 8.19
N ASN A 536 23.06 -9.94 7.45
CA ASN A 536 21.74 -9.50 7.87
C ASN A 536 20.71 -10.60 7.73
N THR A 537 19.60 -10.50 8.44
CA THR A 537 18.44 -11.34 8.20
C THR A 537 17.17 -10.55 8.52
N ARG A 538 16.11 -10.84 7.78
CA ARG A 538 14.76 -10.49 8.16
C ARG A 538 13.97 -11.74 8.50
N GLY A 539 13.13 -11.67 9.51
CA GLY A 539 12.17 -12.70 9.88
C GLY A 539 10.76 -12.14 9.89
N ILE A 540 9.81 -12.89 9.40
CA ILE A 540 8.40 -12.51 9.35
C ILE A 540 7.57 -13.76 9.60
N GLY A 541 6.42 -13.62 10.27
CA GLY A 541 5.41 -14.65 10.53
C GLY A 541 5.01 -14.63 12.00
N ASP A 542 4.13 -15.39 12.42
CA ASP A 542 3.09 -16.17 11.78
C ASP A 542 2.11 -15.25 11.04
N ILE A 543 1.79 -15.52 9.80
CA ILE A 543 0.80 -14.77 9.04
C ILE A 543 -0.37 -15.70 8.74
N TYR A 544 -1.58 -15.28 9.03
CA TYR A 544 -2.80 -15.96 8.62
C TYR A 544 -3.34 -15.28 7.35
N TRP A 545 -3.81 -16.09 6.38
CA TRP A 545 -4.20 -15.59 5.08
C TRP A 545 -5.72 -15.47 4.89
N ASP A 546 -6.50 -15.98 5.84
CA ASP A 546 -7.96 -16.02 5.82
C ASP A 546 -8.55 -15.73 7.20
N ASP A 547 -9.83 -15.33 7.25
CA ASP A 547 -10.53 -14.97 8.48
C ASP A 547 -10.73 -16.18 9.42
N ALA A 548 -10.85 -17.39 8.86
CA ALA A 548 -10.96 -18.65 9.60
C ALA A 548 -9.63 -19.11 10.21
N ASN A 549 -8.51 -18.52 9.79
CA ASN A 549 -7.14 -18.88 10.16
C ASN A 549 -6.77 -20.33 9.76
N GLU A 550 -7.34 -20.83 8.67
CA GLU A 550 -7.04 -22.16 8.13
C GLU A 550 -5.70 -22.18 7.39
N TYR A 551 -5.37 -21.08 6.73
CA TYR A 551 -4.15 -20.93 5.95
C TYR A 551 -3.15 -20.05 6.69
N ARG A 552 -1.94 -20.58 6.93
CA ARG A 552 -0.90 -19.92 7.72
C ARG A 552 0.45 -20.04 7.06
N GLN A 553 1.22 -18.94 7.02
CA GLN A 553 2.66 -18.94 6.81
C GLN A 553 3.36 -18.90 8.16
N PRO A 554 4.08 -19.97 8.57
CA PRO A 554 4.87 -19.95 9.79
C PRO A 554 5.98 -18.92 9.73
N PHE A 555 6.56 -18.58 10.90
CA PHE A 555 7.72 -17.70 10.97
C PHE A 555 8.89 -18.23 10.14
N TYR A 556 9.49 -17.40 9.33
CA TYR A 556 10.63 -17.73 8.48
C TYR A 556 11.71 -16.66 8.54
N LEU A 557 12.94 -17.04 8.18
CA LEU A 557 14.10 -16.14 8.10
C LEU A 557 14.63 -16.07 6.68
N VAL A 558 14.99 -14.85 6.26
CA VAL A 558 15.59 -14.57 4.93
C VAL A 558 16.95 -13.92 5.16
N PRO A 559 18.03 -14.73 5.30
CA PRO A 559 19.37 -14.20 5.53
C PRO A 559 20.00 -13.64 4.26
N GLY A 560 20.84 -12.61 4.44
CA GLY A 560 21.61 -11.96 3.40
C GLY A 560 23.01 -11.59 3.88
N ALA A 561 23.92 -11.37 2.93
CA ALA A 561 25.25 -10.89 3.19
C ALA A 561 25.70 -9.90 2.12
N SER A 562 26.57 -8.96 2.47
CA SER A 562 27.24 -8.10 1.50
C SER A 562 28.68 -7.76 1.91
N VAL A 563 29.49 -7.50 0.89
CA VAL A 563 30.86 -6.99 1.03
C VAL A 563 30.95 -5.70 0.22
N ILE A 564 31.39 -4.62 0.87
CA ILE A 564 31.46 -3.29 0.29
C ILE A 564 32.90 -2.79 0.36
N LEU A 565 33.46 -2.45 -0.79
CA LEU A 565 34.74 -1.75 -0.94
C LEU A 565 34.47 -0.26 -1.19
N ARG A 566 35.08 0.63 -0.40
CA ARG A 566 35.03 2.09 -0.61
C ARG A 566 36.39 2.63 -0.97
N GLY A 567 36.46 3.39 -2.04
CA GLY A 567 37.66 4.08 -2.50
C GLY A 567 37.76 5.52 -2.02
N ASP A 568 38.96 6.09 -2.14
CA ASP A 568 39.26 7.48 -1.76
C ASP A 568 38.59 8.50 -2.70
N ALA A 569 38.37 8.14 -3.98
CA ALA A 569 37.78 9.00 -5.00
C ALA A 569 36.24 8.90 -5.06
N GLY A 570 35.56 8.58 -3.95
CA GLY A 570 34.09 8.57 -3.88
C GLY A 570 33.41 7.38 -4.57
N TRP A 571 34.16 6.37 -5.02
CA TRP A 571 33.57 5.14 -5.56
C TRP A 571 33.29 4.10 -4.47
N GLU A 572 32.25 3.29 -4.69
CA GLU A 572 31.87 2.17 -3.86
C GLU A 572 31.47 0.99 -4.74
N ALA A 573 32.01 -0.21 -4.43
CA ALA A 573 31.65 -1.46 -5.07
C ALA A 573 31.12 -2.43 -4.02
N GLU A 574 29.88 -2.92 -4.22
CA GLU A 574 29.21 -3.85 -3.32
C GLU A 574 28.90 -5.15 -4.06
N ALA A 575 29.32 -6.28 -3.51
CA ALA A 575 28.81 -7.60 -3.85
C ALA A 575 27.85 -8.05 -2.77
N TRP A 576 26.66 -8.50 -3.15
CA TRP A 576 25.60 -8.86 -2.19
C TRP A 576 24.86 -10.14 -2.59
N CYS A 577 24.33 -10.83 -1.58
CA CYS A 577 23.46 -11.98 -1.75
C CYS A 577 22.31 -11.87 -0.74
N THR A 578 21.08 -12.13 -1.20
CA THR A 578 19.88 -12.21 -0.36
C THR A 578 19.29 -13.61 -0.43
N ASN A 579 18.66 -14.04 0.67
CA ASN A 579 18.10 -15.39 0.80
C ASN A 579 19.12 -16.49 0.45
N PHE A 580 20.33 -16.40 0.96
CA PHE A 580 21.40 -17.35 0.62
C PHE A 580 21.14 -18.78 1.14
N THR A 581 20.14 -18.96 2.02
CA THR A 581 19.64 -20.27 2.47
C THR A 581 18.58 -20.86 1.55
N ASP A 582 18.15 -20.10 0.53
CA ASP A 582 17.04 -20.44 -0.38
C ASP A 582 15.76 -20.83 0.37
N THR A 583 15.45 -20.08 1.42
CA THR A 583 14.23 -20.29 2.21
C THR A 583 13.00 -20.11 1.33
N ASP A 584 12.12 -21.11 1.27
CA ASP A 584 10.81 -21.05 0.60
C ASP A 584 9.77 -20.47 1.56
N TYR A 585 9.02 -19.45 1.11
CA TYR A 585 8.00 -18.77 1.91
C TYR A 585 6.96 -18.11 1.00
N ASP A 586 5.73 -18.01 1.53
CA ASP A 586 4.64 -17.30 0.87
C ASP A 586 4.60 -15.83 1.33
N VAL A 587 4.47 -14.92 0.37
CA VAL A 587 4.31 -13.48 0.65
C VAL A 587 2.85 -13.03 0.55
N PHE A 588 2.01 -13.83 -0.11
CA PHE A 588 0.59 -13.58 -0.27
C PHE A 588 -0.14 -14.90 -0.56
N SER A 589 -1.37 -15.04 -0.07
CA SER A 589 -2.27 -16.15 -0.44
C SER A 589 -3.71 -15.67 -0.43
N PHE A 590 -4.51 -16.20 -1.35
CA PHE A 590 -5.93 -15.90 -1.46
C PHE A 590 -6.67 -17.08 -2.10
N VAL A 591 -8.00 -17.04 -2.04
CA VAL A 591 -8.89 -17.98 -2.72
C VAL A 591 -9.65 -17.23 -3.82
N SER A 592 -9.73 -17.81 -5.01
CA SER A 592 -10.55 -17.37 -6.14
C SER A 592 -11.26 -18.58 -6.74
N ILE A 593 -12.56 -18.48 -6.96
CA ILE A 593 -13.42 -19.55 -7.54
C ILE A 593 -13.19 -20.93 -6.86
N GLY A 594 -13.07 -20.93 -5.51
CA GLY A 594 -12.83 -22.17 -4.75
C GLY A 594 -11.39 -22.71 -4.79
N HIS A 595 -10.49 -22.11 -5.57
CA HIS A 595 -9.10 -22.51 -5.70
C HIS A 595 -8.18 -21.59 -4.89
N ARG A 596 -7.18 -22.17 -4.22
CA ARG A 596 -6.21 -21.43 -3.43
C ARG A 596 -4.97 -21.11 -4.24
N PHE A 597 -4.57 -19.85 -4.24
CA PHE A 597 -3.37 -19.33 -4.87
C PHE A 597 -2.40 -18.76 -3.86
N VAL A 598 -1.10 -18.86 -4.18
CA VAL A 598 -0.01 -18.27 -3.38
C VAL A 598 0.95 -17.50 -4.27
N GLN A 599 1.48 -16.42 -3.75
CA GLN A 599 2.66 -15.77 -4.31
C GLN A 599 3.87 -16.15 -3.48
N LYS A 600 4.82 -16.83 -4.10
CA LYS A 600 6.09 -17.20 -3.45
C LYS A 600 7.01 -16.00 -3.33
N GLY A 601 7.71 -15.93 -2.21
CA GLY A 601 8.81 -15.00 -2.03
C GLY A 601 9.98 -15.29 -2.99
N PRO A 602 10.86 -14.30 -3.23
CA PRO A 602 12.04 -14.54 -4.05
C PRO A 602 13.00 -15.53 -3.39
N GLY A 603 13.49 -16.51 -4.17
CA GLY A 603 14.57 -17.41 -3.80
C GLY A 603 15.92 -16.68 -3.66
N ILE A 604 17.01 -17.42 -3.77
CA ILE A 604 18.36 -16.84 -3.70
C ILE A 604 18.58 -15.83 -4.82
N ARG A 605 19.09 -14.65 -4.46
CA ARG A 605 19.47 -13.58 -5.40
C ARG A 605 20.82 -13.01 -5.02
N GLY A 606 21.68 -12.79 -6.02
CA GLY A 606 22.99 -12.16 -5.81
C GLY A 606 23.27 -11.12 -6.87
N GLY A 607 24.09 -10.13 -6.54
CA GLY A 607 24.40 -9.07 -7.46
C GLY A 607 25.61 -8.22 -7.08
N ILE A 608 25.93 -7.30 -8.00
CA ILE A 608 26.98 -6.31 -7.83
C ILE A 608 26.35 -4.93 -8.03
N THR A 609 26.69 -4.01 -7.13
CA THR A 609 26.30 -2.59 -7.23
C THR A 609 27.54 -1.72 -7.20
N LEU A 610 27.65 -0.85 -8.21
CA LEU A 610 28.68 0.17 -8.27
C LEU A 610 28.05 1.54 -8.01
N ARG A 611 28.68 2.35 -7.17
CA ARG A 611 28.24 3.72 -6.87
C ARG A 611 29.42 4.67 -7.02
N LEU A 612 29.16 5.85 -7.55
CA LEU A 612 30.15 6.91 -7.70
C LEU A 612 29.52 8.24 -7.27
N THR A 613 30.21 8.93 -6.36
CA THR A 613 29.90 10.30 -5.97
C THR A 613 31.06 11.19 -6.41
N ILE A 614 30.75 12.23 -7.17
CA ILE A 614 31.71 13.26 -7.66
C ILE A 614 31.20 14.59 -7.15
N ASP A 615 31.95 15.23 -6.26
CA ASP A 615 31.65 16.54 -5.68
C ASP A 615 32.22 17.66 -6.58
#